data_4894cb09922ff55ccb5a51ba95b41611
#
_entry.id   4894cb09922ff55ccb5a51ba95b41611
#
_cell.length_a   1.000
_cell.length_b   1.000
_cell.length_c   1.000
_cell.angle_alpha   90.00
_cell.angle_beta   90.00
_cell.angle_gamma   90.00
#
_symmetry.space_group_name_H-M   'P 1'
#
loop_
_entity.id
_entity.type
_entity.pdbx_description
1 polymer ?
#
loop_
_entity_poly.entity_id
_entity_poly.type
_entity_poly.pdbx_seq_one_letter_code
_entity_poly.pdbx_strand_id
1 'polypeptide(L)'
;MHHYKGSEWNKWDLHIHTPESGMANQFGNDWDKYVLSLFKSVIANNIAVIGITDYFTIDGYKKLLTDYLSNDQKMKSLFTPAEISAIKNIAIFPNIEFRLKTIVNGSRINYHIIFSNEVAIEDIEENFLHEIEFVYEGLPFDTPNKRKLKRRNIEEHGRSIKEQQGEFKGSDFTVGCTTAVIDEQQITEILSKHKDKFEGKYIVAIPVDEDLSKISWRGQDHMVRKYFYQVANMFFATNRGTIDF
;
A
#
# COMPACT_ATOMS: atom_id res chain seq x y z
N MET A 1 13.91 12.15 16.76
CA MET A 1 13.97 13.62 16.98
C MET A 1 13.02 13.96 18.11
N HIS A 2 13.49 14.60 19.19
CA HIS A 2 12.60 15.26 20.13
C HIS A 2 12.21 16.62 19.53
N HIS A 3 11.00 16.71 18.99
CA HIS A 3 10.44 17.99 18.58
C HIS A 3 10.01 18.76 19.83
N TYR A 4 10.80 19.74 20.24
CA TYR A 4 10.53 20.58 21.41
C TYR A 4 9.31 21.49 21.26
N LYS A 5 8.74 21.59 20.05
CA LYS A 5 7.55 22.38 19.75
C LYS A 5 6.58 21.49 18.96
N GLY A 6 5.43 21.19 19.53
CA GLY A 6 4.41 20.33 18.92
C GLY A 6 3.72 20.89 17.66
N SER A 7 4.31 21.87 16.99
CA SER A 7 3.78 22.53 15.79
C SER A 7 4.79 22.60 14.62
N GLU A 8 5.84 21.77 14.63
CA GLU A 8 6.77 21.73 13.52
C GLU A 8 6.22 20.86 12.38
N TRP A 9 6.12 21.46 11.20
CA TRP A 9 5.71 20.74 9.99
C TRP A 9 6.84 19.87 9.46
N ASN A 10 6.57 18.58 9.27
CA ASN A 10 7.49 17.63 8.69
C ASN A 10 6.97 17.17 7.32
N LYS A 11 7.90 16.86 6.41
CA LYS A 11 7.55 16.24 5.12
C LYS A 11 7.32 14.76 5.32
N TRP A 12 6.23 14.27 4.76
CA TRP A 12 5.87 12.85 4.75
C TRP A 12 5.75 12.38 3.31
N ASP A 13 6.21 11.16 3.05
CA ASP A 13 5.98 10.44 1.80
C ASP A 13 5.47 9.04 2.15
N LEU A 14 4.17 8.86 2.09
CA LEU A 14 3.52 7.65 2.57
C LEU A 14 3.17 6.66 1.46
N HIS A 15 3.63 6.87 0.22
CA HIS A 15 3.29 6.04 -0.93
C HIS A 15 4.53 5.64 -1.74
N ILE A 16 5.33 4.72 -1.20
CA ILE A 16 6.61 4.29 -1.80
C ILE A 16 6.59 2.79 -2.03
N HIS A 17 6.50 2.38 -3.30
CA HIS A 17 6.53 0.97 -3.69
C HIS A 17 7.91 0.34 -3.57
N THR A 18 7.91 -0.96 -3.25
CA THR A 18 9.13 -1.76 -3.09
C THR A 18 9.35 -2.73 -4.26
N PRO A 19 10.54 -3.37 -4.33
CA PRO A 19 10.75 -4.50 -5.25
C PRO A 19 9.83 -5.70 -5.02
N GLU A 20 9.22 -5.85 -3.84
CA GLU A 20 8.21 -6.91 -3.57
C GLU A 20 6.81 -6.54 -4.05
N SER A 21 6.58 -5.30 -4.44
CA SER A 21 5.27 -4.87 -4.93
C SER A 21 4.91 -5.57 -6.25
N GLY A 22 3.71 -6.10 -6.34
CA GLY A 22 3.22 -6.77 -7.55
C GLY A 22 3.08 -5.84 -8.75
N MET A 23 2.93 -4.53 -8.49
CA MET A 23 2.86 -3.48 -9.50
C MET A 23 3.73 -2.30 -9.04
N ALA A 24 4.03 -1.37 -9.97
CA ALA A 24 4.82 -0.16 -9.71
C ALA A 24 6.28 -0.40 -9.26
N ASN A 25 6.80 -1.61 -9.43
CA ASN A 25 8.20 -1.92 -9.13
C ASN A 25 9.13 -1.35 -10.22
N GLN A 26 10.00 -0.40 -9.84
CA GLN A 26 10.96 0.25 -10.75
C GLN A 26 12.39 -0.29 -10.61
N PHE A 27 12.65 -1.16 -9.63
CA PHE A 27 13.99 -1.64 -9.28
C PHE A 27 14.20 -3.13 -9.62
N GLY A 28 13.19 -3.83 -10.16
CA GLY A 28 13.25 -5.27 -10.33
C GLY A 28 13.51 -5.97 -9.00
N ASN A 29 14.55 -6.81 -8.95
CA ASN A 29 14.94 -7.51 -7.71
C ASN A 29 16.15 -6.86 -7.01
N ASP A 30 16.58 -5.66 -7.44
CA ASP A 30 17.75 -4.99 -6.89
C ASP A 30 17.40 -4.21 -5.62
N TRP A 31 17.32 -4.91 -4.51
CA TRP A 31 16.99 -4.37 -3.21
C TRP A 31 18.06 -3.41 -2.67
N ASP A 32 19.34 -3.66 -2.94
CA ASP A 32 20.41 -2.78 -2.48
C ASP A 32 20.30 -1.41 -3.14
N LYS A 33 20.06 -1.40 -4.44
CA LYS A 33 19.86 -0.17 -5.20
C LYS A 33 18.57 0.54 -4.75
N TYR A 34 17.49 -0.19 -4.48
CA TYR A 34 16.25 0.37 -3.96
C TYR A 34 16.49 1.07 -2.61
N VAL A 35 17.05 0.36 -1.63
CA VAL A 35 17.28 0.88 -0.27
C VAL A 35 18.22 2.07 -0.28
N LEU A 36 19.31 1.99 -1.09
CA LEU A 36 20.24 3.10 -1.25
C LEU A 36 19.54 4.34 -1.84
N SER A 37 18.79 4.18 -2.92
CA SER A 37 18.07 5.28 -3.58
C SER A 37 17.00 5.87 -2.68
N LEU A 38 16.24 5.04 -1.98
CA LEU A 38 15.20 5.45 -1.04
C LEU A 38 15.78 6.37 0.03
N PHE A 39 16.73 5.89 0.82
CA PHE A 39 17.21 6.67 1.96
C PHE A 39 18.07 7.87 1.55
N LYS A 40 18.80 7.80 0.43
CA LYS A 40 19.46 8.99 -0.13
C LYS A 40 18.45 10.08 -0.48
N SER A 41 17.35 9.72 -1.13
CA SER A 41 16.28 10.66 -1.48
C SER A 41 15.59 11.22 -0.24
N VAL A 42 15.24 10.36 0.72
CA VAL A 42 14.56 10.74 1.98
C VAL A 42 15.41 11.74 2.77
N ILE A 43 16.70 11.49 2.93
CA ILE A 43 17.65 12.38 3.63
C ILE A 43 17.79 13.69 2.87
N ALA A 44 18.04 13.65 1.55
CA ALA A 44 18.24 14.84 0.72
C ALA A 44 17.03 15.79 0.72
N ASN A 45 15.81 15.24 0.83
CA ASN A 45 14.56 16.00 0.83
C ASN A 45 14.03 16.32 2.23
N ASN A 46 14.74 15.95 3.30
CA ASN A 46 14.31 16.12 4.69
C ASN A 46 12.92 15.52 4.97
N ILE A 47 12.67 14.29 4.47
CA ILE A 47 11.45 13.55 4.72
C ILE A 47 11.58 12.87 6.09
N ALA A 48 10.66 13.14 7.00
CA ALA A 48 10.68 12.61 8.36
C ALA A 48 9.89 11.30 8.50
N VAL A 49 8.94 11.05 7.60
CA VAL A 49 8.04 9.90 7.66
C VAL A 49 7.89 9.30 6.27
N ILE A 50 8.00 7.96 6.17
CA ILE A 50 7.75 7.24 4.93
C ILE A 50 6.75 6.10 5.14
N GLY A 51 5.93 5.84 4.13
CA GLY A 51 5.04 4.68 4.04
C GLY A 51 5.57 3.71 2.98
N ILE A 52 5.95 2.52 3.41
CA ILE A 52 6.40 1.46 2.52
C ILE A 52 5.18 0.72 2.00
N THR A 53 4.96 0.82 0.71
CA THR A 53 3.70 0.44 0.05
C THR A 53 3.90 -0.79 -0.84
N ASP A 54 3.08 -1.81 -0.63
CA ASP A 54 2.97 -2.92 -1.55
C ASP A 54 1.49 -3.23 -1.85
N TYR A 55 1.22 -3.77 -3.03
CA TYR A 55 -0.10 -4.26 -3.37
C TYR A 55 -0.41 -5.55 -2.64
N PHE A 56 -1.46 -5.54 -1.82
CA PHE A 56 -2.02 -6.71 -1.12
C PHE A 56 -1.11 -7.41 -0.12
N THR A 57 0.09 -6.92 0.13
CA THR A 57 1.06 -7.50 1.08
C THR A 57 1.80 -6.41 1.86
N ILE A 58 2.59 -6.82 2.85
CA ILE A 58 3.59 -6.00 3.53
C ILE A 58 4.99 -6.61 3.42
N ASP A 59 5.20 -7.45 2.40
CA ASP A 59 6.46 -8.20 2.24
C ASP A 59 7.66 -7.27 2.13
N GLY A 60 7.52 -6.17 1.40
CA GLY A 60 8.58 -5.19 1.24
C GLY A 60 8.88 -4.43 2.54
N TYR A 61 7.86 -4.04 3.31
CA TYR A 61 8.07 -3.46 4.63
C TYR A 61 8.81 -4.42 5.56
N LYS A 62 8.36 -5.65 5.63
CA LYS A 62 8.96 -6.71 6.42
C LYS A 62 10.44 -6.92 6.05
N LYS A 63 10.72 -7.05 4.75
CA LYS A 63 12.08 -7.25 4.24
C LYS A 63 12.98 -6.03 4.49
N LEU A 64 12.46 -4.82 4.35
CA LEU A 64 13.20 -3.61 4.69
C LEU A 64 13.62 -3.60 6.16
N LEU A 65 12.72 -4.00 7.06
CA LEU A 65 13.03 -4.04 8.50
C LEU A 65 14.03 -5.16 8.83
N THR A 66 13.78 -6.39 8.34
CA THR A 66 14.56 -7.57 8.75
C THR A 66 15.92 -7.64 8.10
N ASP A 67 15.99 -7.42 6.77
CA ASP A 67 17.22 -7.67 6.01
C ASP A 67 18.14 -6.45 5.96
N TYR A 68 17.59 -5.25 6.20
CA TYR A 68 18.33 -4.00 6.14
C TYR A 68 18.41 -3.27 7.48
N LEU A 69 17.30 -2.75 8.00
CA LEU A 69 17.32 -1.86 9.16
C LEU A 69 17.78 -2.57 10.45
N SER A 70 17.48 -3.85 10.59
CA SER A 70 17.96 -4.69 11.71
C SER A 70 19.34 -5.30 11.46
N ASN A 71 19.92 -5.11 10.27
CA ASN A 71 21.21 -5.66 9.88
C ASN A 71 22.29 -4.58 9.82
N ASP A 72 22.96 -4.38 10.93
CA ASP A 72 24.02 -3.36 11.05
C ASP A 72 25.14 -3.51 10.02
N GLN A 73 25.51 -4.75 9.66
CA GLN A 73 26.56 -5.00 8.67
C GLN A 73 26.11 -4.57 7.28
N LYS A 74 24.87 -4.89 6.93
CA LYS A 74 24.25 -4.50 5.66
C LYS A 74 24.12 -2.98 5.56
N MET A 75 23.66 -2.32 6.61
CA MET A 75 23.55 -0.87 6.65
C MET A 75 24.90 -0.17 6.50
N LYS A 76 25.93 -0.66 7.19
CA LYS A 76 27.30 -0.13 7.06
C LYS A 76 27.93 -0.35 5.68
N SER A 77 27.49 -1.35 4.93
CA SER A 77 27.95 -1.56 3.55
C SER A 77 27.36 -0.57 2.54
N LEU A 78 26.19 0.02 2.85
CA LEU A 78 25.46 0.91 1.96
C LEU A 78 25.58 2.40 2.35
N PHE A 79 25.73 2.69 3.65
CA PHE A 79 25.63 4.04 4.20
C PHE A 79 26.77 4.39 5.13
N THR A 80 27.10 5.68 5.17
CA THR A 80 28.02 6.25 6.17
C THR A 80 27.38 6.28 7.56
N PRO A 81 28.17 6.37 8.64
CA PRO A 81 27.64 6.49 10.00
C PRO A 81 26.67 7.65 10.20
N ALA A 82 26.91 8.79 9.55
CA ALA A 82 26.03 9.96 9.61
C ALA A 82 24.66 9.68 8.95
N GLU A 83 24.65 9.01 7.79
CA GLU A 83 23.43 8.61 7.10
C GLU A 83 22.65 7.57 7.91
N ILE A 84 23.33 6.58 8.49
CA ILE A 84 22.68 5.59 9.37
C ILE A 84 21.99 6.29 10.56
N SER A 85 22.67 7.29 11.16
CA SER A 85 22.08 8.08 12.24
C SER A 85 20.84 8.85 11.76
N ALA A 86 20.86 9.42 10.55
CA ALA A 86 19.73 10.10 9.97
C ALA A 86 18.55 9.13 9.69
N ILE A 87 18.86 7.96 9.10
CA ILE A 87 17.86 6.91 8.81
C ILE A 87 17.12 6.46 10.07
N LYS A 88 17.82 6.30 11.19
CA LYS A 88 17.23 5.89 12.48
C LYS A 88 16.20 6.90 13.04
N ASN A 89 16.20 8.13 12.54
CA ASN A 89 15.23 9.16 12.94
C ASN A 89 14.01 9.23 12.01
N ILE A 90 13.96 8.43 10.96
CA ILE A 90 12.83 8.39 10.02
C ILE A 90 11.79 7.42 10.57
N ALA A 91 10.54 7.87 10.70
CA ALA A 91 9.44 6.97 11.00
C ALA A 91 9.03 6.22 9.73
N ILE A 92 8.86 4.90 9.84
CA ILE A 92 8.57 4.02 8.70
C ILE A 92 7.31 3.23 9.01
N PHE A 93 6.27 3.39 8.18
CA PHE A 93 4.98 2.76 8.35
C PHE A 93 4.70 1.73 7.26
N PRO A 94 4.07 0.58 7.58
CA PRO A 94 3.55 -0.32 6.56
C PRO A 94 2.29 0.28 5.93
N ASN A 95 2.27 0.35 4.61
CA ASN A 95 1.14 0.79 3.81
C ASN A 95 0.74 -0.32 2.85
N ILE A 96 -0.52 -0.74 2.90
CA ILE A 96 -1.07 -1.75 2.01
C ILE A 96 -1.99 -1.08 1.01
N GLU A 97 -1.70 -1.24 -0.27
CA GLU A 97 -2.55 -0.74 -1.34
C GLU A 97 -3.48 -1.83 -1.85
N PHE A 98 -4.78 -1.58 -1.77
CA PHE A 98 -5.82 -2.45 -2.28
C PHE A 98 -6.43 -1.87 -3.55
N ARG A 99 -6.81 -2.75 -4.46
CA ARG A 99 -7.72 -2.42 -5.56
C ARG A 99 -9.12 -2.86 -5.18
N LEU A 100 -10.03 -1.92 -5.04
CA LEU A 100 -11.40 -2.24 -4.68
C LEU A 100 -12.19 -2.77 -5.88
N LYS A 101 -13.20 -3.60 -5.61
CA LYS A 101 -14.15 -4.02 -6.65
C LYS A 101 -15.00 -2.85 -7.15
N THR A 102 -15.14 -1.81 -6.36
CA THR A 102 -15.89 -0.60 -6.67
C THR A 102 -15.20 0.18 -7.80
N ILE A 103 -16.01 0.58 -8.78
CA ILE A 103 -15.59 1.34 -9.97
C ILE A 103 -16.23 2.73 -9.90
N VAL A 104 -15.43 3.76 -10.16
CA VAL A 104 -15.87 5.13 -10.32
C VAL A 104 -15.29 5.66 -11.64
N ASN A 105 -16.13 6.21 -12.50
CA ASN A 105 -15.73 6.75 -13.79
C ASN A 105 -14.87 5.77 -14.63
N GLY A 106 -15.23 4.48 -14.63
CA GLY A 106 -14.53 3.43 -15.37
C GLY A 106 -13.21 2.96 -14.75
N SER A 107 -12.80 3.52 -13.61
CA SER A 107 -11.57 3.15 -12.91
C SER A 107 -11.86 2.56 -11.54
N ARG A 108 -11.03 1.60 -11.11
CA ARG A 108 -11.10 1.06 -9.76
C ARG A 108 -10.48 2.03 -8.77
N ILE A 109 -11.03 2.02 -7.56
CA ILE A 109 -10.49 2.84 -6.47
C ILE A 109 -9.29 2.08 -5.86
N ASN A 110 -8.15 2.75 -5.79
CA ASN A 110 -7.04 2.33 -4.96
C ASN A 110 -7.33 2.80 -3.53
N TYR A 111 -7.12 1.92 -2.57
CA TYR A 111 -7.48 2.13 -1.18
C TYR A 111 -6.34 1.68 -0.29
N HIS A 112 -5.85 2.58 0.54
CA HIS A 112 -4.67 2.34 1.36
C HIS A 112 -5.05 2.20 2.83
N ILE A 113 -4.49 1.20 3.48
CA ILE A 113 -4.47 1.08 4.93
C ILE A 113 -3.01 1.24 5.39
N ILE A 114 -2.75 2.30 6.12
CA ILE A 114 -1.43 2.60 6.67
C ILE A 114 -1.50 2.34 8.17
N PHE A 115 -0.79 1.32 8.61
CA PHE A 115 -0.73 0.99 10.03
C PHE A 115 0.38 1.76 10.75
N SER A 116 0.18 1.99 12.05
CA SER A 116 1.26 2.39 12.95
C SER A 116 2.37 1.32 12.96
N ASN A 117 3.61 1.74 13.06
CA ASN A 117 4.75 0.83 13.27
C ASN A 117 4.77 0.17 14.67
N GLU A 118 3.82 0.53 15.52
CA GLU A 118 3.57 -0.15 16.81
C GLU A 118 2.71 -1.41 16.66
N VAL A 119 2.06 -1.60 15.50
CA VAL A 119 1.31 -2.83 15.22
C VAL A 119 2.30 -3.92 14.81
N ALA A 120 2.21 -5.07 15.47
CA ALA A 120 3.07 -6.20 15.15
C ALA A 120 2.82 -6.68 13.70
N ILE A 121 3.89 -7.03 12.99
CA ILE A 121 3.83 -7.54 11.62
C ILE A 121 2.90 -8.76 11.54
N GLU A 122 3.02 -9.66 12.52
CA GLU A 122 2.21 -10.87 12.63
C GLU A 122 0.72 -10.55 12.76
N ASP A 123 0.38 -9.48 13.48
CA ASP A 123 -1.02 -9.04 13.62
C ASP A 123 -1.56 -8.51 12.28
N ILE A 124 -0.77 -7.73 11.54
CA ILE A 124 -1.17 -7.25 10.21
C ILE A 124 -1.34 -8.44 9.24
N GLU A 125 -0.43 -9.41 9.26
CA GLU A 125 -0.52 -10.59 8.39
C GLU A 125 -1.69 -11.49 8.76
N GLU A 126 -1.76 -11.97 10.02
CA GLU A 126 -2.68 -13.04 10.41
C GLU A 126 -4.10 -12.52 10.75
N ASN A 127 -4.20 -11.35 11.39
CA ASN A 127 -5.48 -10.83 11.88
C ASN A 127 -6.09 -9.77 10.96
N PHE A 128 -5.39 -9.41 9.87
CA PHE A 128 -5.92 -8.49 8.88
C PHE A 128 -5.81 -9.08 7.46
N LEU A 129 -4.62 -9.16 6.87
CA LEU A 129 -4.45 -9.59 5.47
C LEU A 129 -5.01 -10.99 5.22
N HIS A 130 -4.65 -11.97 6.04
CA HIS A 130 -5.06 -13.37 5.86
C HIS A 130 -6.55 -13.63 6.18
N GLU A 131 -7.25 -12.66 6.75
CA GLU A 131 -8.70 -12.74 6.91
C GLU A 131 -9.47 -12.19 5.70
N ILE A 132 -8.88 -11.28 4.92
CA ILE A 132 -9.47 -10.75 3.70
C ILE A 132 -9.57 -11.84 2.63
N GLU A 133 -10.68 -11.84 1.91
CA GLU A 133 -10.89 -12.67 0.72
C GLU A 133 -10.91 -11.80 -0.52
N PHE A 134 -10.05 -12.10 -1.49
CA PHE A 134 -10.10 -11.42 -2.77
C PHE A 134 -10.99 -12.17 -3.76
N VAL A 135 -11.57 -11.41 -4.67
CA VAL A 135 -12.28 -11.93 -5.83
C VAL A 135 -11.56 -11.47 -7.10
N TYR A 136 -11.88 -12.07 -8.23
CA TYR A 136 -11.34 -11.66 -9.51
C TYR A 136 -12.44 -11.58 -10.57
N GLU A 137 -12.26 -10.66 -11.50
CA GLU A 137 -13.17 -10.49 -12.62
C GLU A 137 -12.83 -11.44 -13.76
N GLY A 138 -13.85 -11.81 -14.52
CA GLY A 138 -13.70 -12.53 -15.77
C GLY A 138 -13.89 -14.04 -15.69
N LEU A 139 -14.18 -14.61 -14.51
CA LEU A 139 -14.62 -15.98 -14.42
C LEU A 139 -16.15 -16.06 -14.24
N PRO A 140 -16.77 -17.14 -14.74
CA PRO A 140 -18.21 -17.35 -14.54
C PRO A 140 -18.56 -17.28 -13.06
N PHE A 141 -19.68 -16.65 -12.74
CA PHE A 141 -20.19 -16.43 -11.37
C PHE A 141 -20.38 -17.72 -10.56
N ASP A 142 -20.35 -18.88 -11.19
CA ASP A 142 -20.62 -20.17 -10.57
C ASP A 142 -19.42 -20.80 -9.86
N THR A 143 -18.24 -20.22 -9.94
CA THR A 143 -17.10 -20.67 -9.16
C THR A 143 -16.94 -19.79 -7.92
N PRO A 144 -17.05 -20.34 -6.70
CA PRO A 144 -16.78 -19.61 -5.49
C PRO A 144 -15.26 -19.34 -5.37
N ASN A 145 -14.81 -18.29 -6.05
CA ASN A 145 -13.40 -17.96 -6.17
C ASN A 145 -12.96 -16.93 -5.13
N LYS A 146 -13.50 -17.05 -3.94
CA LYS A 146 -13.00 -16.32 -2.78
C LYS A 146 -11.78 -17.02 -2.25
N ARG A 147 -10.63 -16.37 -2.33
CA ARG A 147 -9.37 -16.87 -1.78
C ARG A 147 -8.86 -15.89 -0.74
N LYS A 148 -8.31 -16.42 0.35
CA LYS A 148 -7.64 -15.62 1.37
C LYS A 148 -6.46 -14.85 0.77
N LEU A 149 -6.31 -13.60 1.19
CA LEU A 149 -5.28 -12.69 0.71
C LEU A 149 -3.91 -13.11 1.26
N LYS A 150 -3.31 -14.09 0.60
CA LYS A 150 -1.95 -14.58 0.82
C LYS A 150 -1.18 -14.52 -0.49
N ARG A 151 0.08 -14.14 -0.46
CA ARG A 151 0.92 -14.04 -1.67
C ARG A 151 0.79 -15.27 -2.57
N ARG A 152 0.91 -16.47 -1.99
CA ARG A 152 0.75 -17.71 -2.75
C ARG A 152 -0.58 -17.80 -3.49
N ASN A 153 -1.68 -17.41 -2.87
CA ASN A 153 -2.99 -17.46 -3.49
C ASN A 153 -3.14 -16.45 -4.64
N ILE A 154 -2.50 -15.28 -4.51
CA ILE A 154 -2.44 -14.27 -5.58
C ILE A 154 -1.60 -14.78 -6.75
N GLU A 155 -0.45 -15.43 -6.47
CA GLU A 155 0.39 -16.06 -7.50
C GLU A 155 -0.33 -17.19 -8.22
N GLU A 156 -1.01 -18.08 -7.50
CA GLU A 156 -1.83 -19.15 -8.09
C GLU A 156 -2.96 -18.58 -8.98
N HIS A 157 -3.59 -17.51 -8.51
CA HIS A 157 -4.59 -16.80 -9.30
C HIS A 157 -3.99 -16.23 -10.60
N GLY A 158 -2.89 -15.50 -10.50
CA GLY A 158 -2.22 -14.93 -11.68
C GLY A 158 -1.75 -15.97 -12.68
N ARG A 159 -1.26 -17.12 -12.20
CA ARG A 159 -0.92 -18.27 -13.06
C ARG A 159 -2.14 -18.78 -13.80
N SER A 160 -3.25 -19.00 -13.11
CA SER A 160 -4.51 -19.44 -13.71
C SER A 160 -5.02 -18.47 -14.79
N ILE A 161 -4.91 -17.16 -14.55
CA ILE A 161 -5.28 -16.15 -15.55
C ILE A 161 -4.38 -16.22 -16.79
N LYS A 162 -3.07 -16.36 -16.61
CA LYS A 162 -2.11 -16.51 -17.74
C LYS A 162 -2.36 -17.76 -18.58
N GLU A 163 -2.74 -18.87 -17.94
CA GLU A 163 -3.09 -20.11 -18.62
C GLU A 163 -4.38 -19.99 -19.45
N GLN A 164 -5.36 -19.23 -18.94
CA GLN A 164 -6.64 -19.03 -19.63
C GLN A 164 -6.61 -17.91 -20.68
N GLN A 165 -5.81 -16.88 -20.44
CA GLN A 165 -5.72 -15.68 -21.26
C GLN A 165 -4.25 -15.36 -21.52
N GLY A 166 -3.66 -15.98 -22.53
CA GLY A 166 -2.23 -15.91 -22.85
C GLY A 166 -1.65 -14.52 -23.16
N GLU A 167 -2.46 -13.47 -23.12
CA GLU A 167 -2.05 -12.09 -23.38
C GLU A 167 -1.40 -11.41 -22.14
N PHE A 168 -1.64 -11.91 -20.93
CA PHE A 168 -1.08 -11.32 -19.72
C PHE A 168 0.42 -11.56 -19.60
N LYS A 169 1.17 -10.47 -19.49
CA LYS A 169 2.64 -10.47 -19.32
C LYS A 169 3.02 -10.14 -17.89
N GLY A 170 4.19 -10.59 -17.47
CA GLY A 170 4.71 -10.35 -16.13
C GLY A 170 4.77 -11.62 -15.28
N SER A 171 5.18 -11.46 -14.01
CA SER A 171 5.19 -12.56 -13.05
C SER A 171 3.75 -13.00 -12.70
N ASP A 172 3.59 -14.22 -12.17
CA ASP A 172 2.29 -14.70 -11.70
C ASP A 172 1.74 -13.75 -10.62
N PHE A 173 2.61 -13.25 -9.74
CA PHE A 173 2.21 -12.28 -8.71
C PHE A 173 1.73 -10.95 -9.31
N THR A 174 2.44 -10.41 -10.32
CA THR A 174 2.03 -9.18 -11.01
C THR A 174 0.65 -9.32 -11.65
N VAL A 175 0.41 -10.42 -12.36
CA VAL A 175 -0.89 -10.67 -13.00
C VAL A 175 -1.98 -10.87 -11.94
N GLY A 176 -1.67 -11.58 -10.87
CA GLY A 176 -2.57 -11.76 -9.74
C GLY A 176 -2.98 -10.42 -9.10
N CYS A 177 -2.02 -9.54 -8.80
CA CYS A 177 -2.29 -8.21 -8.27
C CYS A 177 -3.09 -7.32 -9.24
N THR A 178 -2.85 -7.45 -10.54
CA THR A 178 -3.56 -6.65 -11.54
C THR A 178 -5.04 -7.02 -11.62
N THR A 179 -5.39 -8.27 -11.39
CA THR A 179 -6.73 -8.82 -11.61
C THR A 179 -7.52 -9.05 -10.32
N ALA A 180 -6.85 -9.21 -9.17
CA ALA A 180 -7.53 -9.36 -7.88
C ALA A 180 -8.18 -8.04 -7.43
N VAL A 181 -9.33 -8.14 -6.79
CA VAL A 181 -10.05 -7.01 -6.20
C VAL A 181 -10.61 -7.37 -4.83
N ILE A 182 -10.73 -6.37 -3.97
CA ILE A 182 -11.20 -6.48 -2.58
C ILE A 182 -12.53 -5.75 -2.43
N ASP A 183 -13.39 -6.29 -1.57
CA ASP A 183 -14.57 -5.60 -1.09
C ASP A 183 -14.17 -4.73 0.13
N GLU A 184 -14.37 -3.43 0.04
CA GLU A 184 -14.04 -2.50 1.12
C GLU A 184 -14.77 -2.79 2.44
N GLN A 185 -15.94 -3.38 2.37
CA GLN A 185 -16.70 -3.75 3.55
C GLN A 185 -15.94 -4.78 4.40
N GLN A 186 -15.29 -5.76 3.77
CA GLN A 186 -14.45 -6.73 4.49
C GLN A 186 -13.34 -6.05 5.30
N ILE A 187 -12.68 -5.03 4.72
CA ILE A 187 -11.62 -4.29 5.40
C ILE A 187 -12.17 -3.69 6.69
N THR A 188 -13.30 -3.00 6.61
CA THR A 188 -13.94 -2.36 7.77
C THR A 188 -14.38 -3.37 8.82
N GLU A 189 -14.98 -4.48 8.40
CA GLU A 189 -15.43 -5.56 9.29
C GLU A 189 -14.28 -6.21 10.04
N ILE A 190 -13.16 -6.52 9.36
CA ILE A 190 -11.99 -7.14 9.96
C ILE A 190 -11.31 -6.19 10.94
N LEU A 191 -11.10 -4.93 10.58
CA LEU A 191 -10.54 -3.92 11.49
C LEU A 191 -11.42 -3.74 12.74
N SER A 192 -12.75 -3.78 12.57
CA SER A 192 -13.71 -3.70 13.67
C SER A 192 -13.70 -4.96 14.56
N LYS A 193 -13.51 -6.13 13.97
CA LYS A 193 -13.42 -7.42 14.67
C LYS A 193 -12.19 -7.46 15.59
N HIS A 194 -11.07 -6.89 15.15
CA HIS A 194 -9.80 -6.87 15.87
C HIS A 194 -9.46 -5.50 16.45
N LYS A 195 -10.45 -4.83 17.05
CA LYS A 195 -10.29 -3.51 17.68
C LYS A 195 -9.16 -3.47 18.71
N ASP A 196 -9.02 -4.52 19.50
CA ASP A 196 -7.97 -4.66 20.51
C ASP A 196 -6.56 -4.47 19.94
N LYS A 197 -6.36 -4.80 18.67
CA LYS A 197 -5.09 -4.69 17.94
C LYS A 197 -4.95 -3.39 17.14
N PHE A 198 -6.03 -2.95 16.50
CA PHE A 198 -5.96 -1.95 15.42
C PHE A 198 -6.60 -0.60 15.76
N GLU A 199 -7.46 -0.48 16.77
CA GLU A 199 -8.15 0.78 17.07
C GLU A 199 -7.15 1.91 17.38
N GLY A 200 -7.27 3.01 16.64
CA GLY A 200 -6.37 4.16 16.74
C GLY A 200 -4.96 3.94 16.17
N LYS A 201 -4.70 2.79 15.53
CA LYS A 201 -3.38 2.42 15.01
C LYS A 201 -3.33 2.26 13.50
N TYR A 202 -4.30 2.77 12.77
CA TYR A 202 -4.29 2.85 11.31
C TYR A 202 -4.96 4.11 10.82
N ILE A 203 -4.64 4.48 9.59
CA ILE A 203 -5.34 5.51 8.82
C ILE A 203 -5.70 4.96 7.46
N VAL A 204 -6.80 5.49 6.92
CA VAL A 204 -7.26 5.22 5.56
C VAL A 204 -6.80 6.34 4.65
N ALA A 205 -6.16 6.01 3.53
CA ALA A 205 -5.81 6.98 2.51
C ALA A 205 -6.32 6.56 1.13
N ILE A 206 -6.66 7.55 0.30
CA ILE A 206 -7.09 7.32 -1.09
C ILE A 206 -6.44 8.34 -2.02
N PRO A 207 -6.13 7.97 -3.27
CA PRO A 207 -5.71 8.94 -4.27
C PRO A 207 -6.88 9.83 -4.72
N VAL A 208 -6.57 11.10 -5.03
CA VAL A 208 -7.56 12.11 -5.47
C VAL A 208 -7.14 12.81 -6.78
N ASP A 209 -6.29 12.17 -7.57
CA ASP A 209 -5.80 12.73 -8.84
C ASP A 209 -6.83 12.64 -9.99
N GLU A 210 -8.04 12.26 -9.70
CA GLU A 210 -9.10 12.19 -10.69
C GLU A 210 -9.63 13.59 -11.02
N ASP A 211 -9.87 13.81 -12.29
CA ASP A 211 -10.57 15.00 -12.74
C ASP A 211 -12.06 14.93 -12.34
N LEU A 212 -12.37 15.48 -11.17
CA LEU A 212 -13.71 15.49 -10.60
C LEU A 212 -14.73 16.20 -11.50
N SER A 213 -14.28 17.10 -12.41
CA SER A 213 -15.15 17.79 -13.36
C SER A 213 -15.81 16.82 -14.35
N LYS A 214 -15.19 15.65 -14.56
CA LYS A 214 -15.71 14.59 -15.44
C LYS A 214 -16.74 13.68 -14.76
N ILE A 215 -16.84 13.75 -13.43
CA ILE A 215 -17.82 12.95 -12.66
C ILE A 215 -19.11 13.74 -12.54
N SER A 216 -20.19 13.21 -13.12
CA SER A 216 -21.51 13.83 -12.97
C SER A 216 -21.91 13.91 -11.49
N TRP A 217 -22.01 15.10 -10.93
CA TRP A 217 -22.36 15.33 -9.52
C TRP A 217 -23.76 14.83 -9.13
N ARG A 218 -24.62 14.55 -10.10
CA ARG A 218 -25.95 13.93 -9.92
C ARG A 218 -25.92 12.43 -10.17
N GLY A 219 -24.80 11.87 -10.57
CA GLY A 219 -24.67 10.44 -10.88
C GLY A 219 -24.33 9.60 -9.67
N GLN A 220 -24.48 8.28 -9.83
CA GLN A 220 -24.11 7.30 -8.80
C GLN A 220 -22.62 7.37 -8.46
N ASP A 221 -21.77 7.57 -9.44
CA ASP A 221 -20.30 7.67 -9.25
C ASP A 221 -19.92 8.80 -8.28
N HIS A 222 -20.63 9.95 -8.36
CA HIS A 222 -20.42 11.04 -7.42
C HIS A 222 -20.75 10.63 -5.97
N MET A 223 -21.85 9.93 -5.77
CA MET A 223 -22.24 9.47 -4.44
C MET A 223 -21.25 8.45 -3.86
N VAL A 224 -20.79 7.52 -4.69
CA VAL A 224 -19.76 6.54 -4.32
C VAL A 224 -18.46 7.25 -3.96
N ARG A 225 -18.02 8.21 -4.78
CA ARG A 225 -16.78 8.96 -4.53
C ARG A 225 -16.89 9.79 -3.25
N LYS A 226 -18.00 10.43 -3.01
CA LYS A 226 -18.29 11.16 -1.78
C LYS A 226 -18.18 10.26 -0.55
N TYR A 227 -18.71 9.04 -0.62
CA TYR A 227 -18.56 8.05 0.46
C TYR A 227 -17.10 7.81 0.79
N PHE A 228 -16.25 7.52 -0.22
CA PHE A 228 -14.83 7.28 0.00
C PHE A 228 -14.11 8.51 0.57
N TYR A 229 -14.49 9.70 0.17
CA TYR A 229 -13.93 10.93 0.75
C TYR A 229 -14.30 11.11 2.22
N GLN A 230 -15.47 10.65 2.63
CA GLN A 230 -15.91 10.72 4.02
C GLN A 230 -15.24 9.70 4.93
N VAL A 231 -14.85 8.54 4.41
CA VAL A 231 -14.18 7.49 5.20
C VAL A 231 -12.65 7.64 5.22
N ALA A 232 -12.08 8.38 4.30
CA ALA A 232 -10.64 8.62 4.24
C ALA A 232 -10.18 9.61 5.32
N ASN A 233 -9.05 9.28 5.94
CA ASN A 233 -8.36 10.17 6.88
C ASN A 233 -7.32 11.04 6.15
N MET A 234 -6.87 10.60 4.98
CA MET A 234 -5.81 11.23 4.20
C MET A 234 -6.07 11.07 2.69
N PHE A 235 -5.53 12.01 1.92
CA PHE A 235 -5.57 11.97 0.47
C PHE A 235 -4.17 11.99 -0.13
N PHE A 236 -3.94 11.16 -1.14
CA PHE A 236 -2.75 11.23 -1.98
C PHE A 236 -3.06 12.06 -3.24
N ALA A 237 -2.26 13.08 -3.49
CA ALA A 237 -2.35 13.91 -4.68
C ALA A 237 -0.98 14.00 -5.35
N THR A 238 -0.89 13.67 -6.64
CA THR A 238 0.35 13.79 -7.44
C THR A 238 0.46 15.14 -8.11
N ASN A 239 -0.66 15.87 -8.20
CA ASN A 239 -0.73 17.17 -8.87
C ASN A 239 -1.07 18.30 -7.88
N ARG A 240 -0.28 19.38 -7.87
CA ARG A 240 -0.56 20.57 -7.06
C ARG A 240 -1.94 21.17 -7.33
N GLY A 241 -2.42 21.14 -8.58
CA GLY A 241 -3.75 21.62 -8.93
C GLY A 241 -4.90 20.86 -8.25
N THR A 242 -4.64 19.68 -7.70
CA THR A 242 -5.64 18.91 -6.93
C THR A 242 -5.75 19.40 -5.47
N ILE A 243 -4.78 20.16 -4.98
CA ILE A 243 -4.69 20.64 -3.59
C ILE A 243 -5.34 22.02 -3.43
N ASP A 244 -5.49 22.76 -4.51
CA ASP A 244 -5.97 24.15 -4.53
C ASP A 244 -7.52 24.25 -4.64
N PHE A 245 -8.27 23.27 -4.11
CA PHE A 245 -9.73 23.28 -4.06
C PHE A 245 -10.27 23.71 -2.72
#